data_f56394c9d8ecb19ca46094cf086501b3
#
_entry.id   f56394c9d8ecb19ca46094cf086501b3
#
_cell.length_a   1.000
_cell.length_b   1.000
_cell.length_c   1.000
_cell.angle_alpha   90.00
_cell.angle_beta   90.00
_cell.angle_gamma   90.00
#
_symmetry.space_group_name_H-M   'P 1'
#
loop_
_entity.id
_entity.type
_entity.pdbx_description
1 polymer ?
#
loop_
_entity_poly.entity_id
_entity_poly.type
_entity_poly.pdbx_seq_one_letter_code
_entity_poly.pdbx_strand_id
1 'polypeptide(L)'
;MTSTSSIRKTVAVATETSFIRDRFKAALDAAGHRAMMMKSVAQLLATVRADFDDLDLIVLDLRISRASGVELIKRIRKLDGGKLPILLFSGGVNSVDQVRELASLGVSGYLNEYIAVEHIVPSVAPHLFPETFNRRQHPRVVLGIPVSYRIGKTIAAALALNLSSGGVAIRTSKPLVRGTVMKLKFALPGAKREIETEVVVCWSDHKAGMGVQYTKVKPADQASIDGFIEAHFFRSVKLES
;
A
#
# COMPACT_ATOMS: atom_id res chain seq x y z
N MET A 1 -13.76 35.45 -0.21
CA MET A 1 -12.61 34.53 -0.47
C MET A 1 -12.30 33.84 0.83
N THR A 2 -12.88 32.67 1.06
CA THR A 2 -12.63 31.86 2.25
C THR A 2 -11.29 31.15 2.08
N SER A 3 -10.29 31.59 2.82
CA SER A 3 -8.97 30.95 2.93
C SER A 3 -9.18 29.54 3.51
N THR A 4 -9.14 28.53 2.67
CA THR A 4 -9.08 27.13 3.11
C THR A 4 -7.71 26.95 3.74
N SER A 5 -7.62 27.08 5.06
CA SER A 5 -6.43 26.70 5.82
C SER A 5 -6.14 25.23 5.52
N SER A 6 -5.17 24.96 4.67
CA SER A 6 -4.75 23.59 4.39
C SER A 6 -4.16 23.04 5.69
N ILE A 7 -4.78 22.01 6.24
CA ILE A 7 -4.31 21.34 7.45
C ILE A 7 -2.91 20.77 7.14
N ARG A 8 -1.88 21.33 7.80
CA ARG A 8 -0.50 20.89 7.64
C ARG A 8 -0.34 19.53 8.30
N LYS A 9 0.15 18.55 7.55
CA LYS A 9 0.42 17.18 8.00
C LYS A 9 1.91 16.91 8.06
N THR A 10 2.34 16.02 8.97
CA THR A 10 3.75 15.64 9.15
C THR A 10 3.96 14.21 8.64
N VAL A 11 4.85 14.06 7.66
CA VAL A 11 5.18 12.78 7.03
C VAL A 11 6.64 12.42 7.30
N ALA A 12 6.85 11.30 7.97
CA ALA A 12 8.17 10.71 8.13
C ALA A 12 8.54 9.86 6.91
N VAL A 13 9.65 10.16 6.24
CA VAL A 13 10.14 9.38 5.08
C VAL A 13 11.48 8.76 5.45
N ALA A 14 11.51 7.44 5.58
CA ALA A 14 12.68 6.69 6.02
C ALA A 14 13.25 5.81 4.90
N THR A 15 14.38 6.21 4.33
CA THR A 15 15.15 5.48 3.31
C THR A 15 16.60 5.96 3.29
N GLU A 16 17.55 5.09 2.97
CA GLU A 16 18.96 5.46 2.78
C GLU A 16 19.19 6.20 1.44
N THR A 17 18.29 6.08 0.48
CA THR A 17 18.41 6.66 -0.86
C THR A 17 18.12 8.16 -0.85
N SER A 18 19.16 9.00 -1.03
CA SER A 18 19.03 10.47 -1.00
C SER A 18 18.06 10.98 -2.06
N PHE A 19 18.17 10.48 -3.30
CA PHE A 19 17.29 10.86 -4.40
C PHE A 19 15.80 10.67 -4.08
N ILE A 20 15.42 9.59 -3.39
CA ILE A 20 14.03 9.35 -2.98
C ILE A 20 13.64 10.37 -1.91
N ARG A 21 14.50 10.60 -0.89
CA ARG A 21 14.23 11.60 0.14
C ARG A 21 14.01 12.99 -0.44
N ASP A 22 14.88 13.42 -1.34
CA ASP A 22 14.83 14.77 -1.93
C ASP A 22 13.52 14.97 -2.72
N ARG A 23 13.09 13.96 -3.50
CA ARG A 23 11.83 13.99 -4.24
C ARG A 23 10.61 14.06 -3.34
N PHE A 24 10.56 13.21 -2.30
CA PHE A 24 9.46 13.22 -1.34
C PHE A 24 9.41 14.52 -0.55
N LYS A 25 10.58 15.04 -0.15
CA LYS A 25 10.68 16.33 0.54
C LYS A 25 10.14 17.46 -0.34
N ALA A 26 10.60 17.56 -1.57
CA ALA A 26 10.15 18.60 -2.49
C ALA A 26 8.64 18.54 -2.74
N ALA A 27 8.08 17.35 -2.96
CA ALA A 27 6.65 17.18 -3.20
C ALA A 27 5.80 17.55 -1.97
N LEU A 28 6.19 17.09 -0.78
CA LEU A 28 5.46 17.34 0.45
C LEU A 28 5.54 18.81 0.88
N ASP A 29 6.73 19.42 0.80
CA ASP A 29 6.93 20.84 1.13
C ASP A 29 6.12 21.74 0.17
N ALA A 30 6.12 21.43 -1.14
CA ALA A 30 5.33 22.16 -2.14
C ALA A 30 3.81 22.07 -1.87
N ALA A 31 3.35 20.98 -1.26
CA ALA A 31 1.96 20.80 -0.84
C ALA A 31 1.64 21.41 0.55
N GLY A 32 2.62 22.06 1.21
CA GLY A 32 2.44 22.66 2.52
C GLY A 32 2.53 21.68 3.70
N HIS A 33 2.94 20.45 3.48
CA HIS A 33 3.14 19.44 4.52
C HIS A 33 4.55 19.50 5.11
N ARG A 34 4.73 19.01 6.33
CA ARG A 34 6.05 18.86 6.95
C ARG A 34 6.64 17.51 6.58
N ALA A 35 7.79 17.54 5.91
CA ALA A 35 8.52 16.32 5.56
C ALA A 35 9.69 16.10 6.52
N MET A 36 9.70 14.97 7.24
CA MET A 36 10.80 14.57 8.13
C MET A 36 11.58 13.43 7.47
N MET A 37 12.83 13.71 7.08
CA MET A 37 13.70 12.79 6.35
C MET A 37 14.61 12.01 7.28
N MET A 38 14.50 10.66 7.28
CA MET A 38 15.34 9.78 8.10
C MET A 38 16.23 8.91 7.21
N LYS A 39 17.50 8.84 7.61
CA LYS A 39 18.55 8.09 6.90
C LYS A 39 18.88 6.75 7.56
N SER A 40 18.32 6.49 8.74
CA SER A 40 18.63 5.28 9.51
C SER A 40 17.45 4.84 10.38
N VAL A 41 17.47 3.56 10.76
CA VAL A 41 16.54 2.97 11.73
C VAL A 41 16.56 3.71 13.06
N ALA A 42 17.76 4.11 13.53
CA ALA A 42 17.91 4.82 14.79
C ALA A 42 17.19 6.17 14.79
N GLN A 43 17.34 6.96 13.72
CA GLN A 43 16.62 8.21 13.54
C GLN A 43 15.11 8.00 13.50
N LEU A 44 14.63 7.02 12.72
CA LEU A 44 13.20 6.73 12.63
C LEU A 44 12.60 6.38 14.00
N LEU A 45 13.22 5.45 14.73
CA LEU A 45 12.70 5.03 16.02
C LEU A 45 12.81 6.12 17.11
N ALA A 46 13.85 6.97 17.04
CA ALA A 46 13.95 8.14 17.92
C ALA A 46 12.83 9.14 17.65
N THR A 47 12.56 9.45 16.37
CA THR A 47 11.46 10.33 15.98
C THR A 47 10.10 9.76 16.36
N VAL A 48 9.83 8.49 16.09
CA VAL A 48 8.55 7.86 16.49
C VAL A 48 8.37 7.90 18.01
N ARG A 49 9.45 7.79 18.79
CA ARG A 49 9.38 7.87 20.27
C ARG A 49 9.15 9.29 20.78
N ALA A 50 9.78 10.29 20.16
CA ALA A 50 9.74 11.66 20.63
C ALA A 50 8.52 12.44 20.13
N ASP A 51 8.15 12.22 18.86
CA ASP A 51 7.21 13.06 18.13
C ASP A 51 5.98 12.26 17.65
N PHE A 52 5.62 11.15 18.32
CA PHE A 52 4.55 10.24 17.91
C PHE A 52 3.23 10.98 17.62
N ASP A 53 2.81 11.87 18.53
CA ASP A 53 1.53 12.58 18.42
C ASP A 53 1.53 13.64 17.29
N ASP A 54 2.72 14.05 16.83
CA ASP A 54 2.90 15.02 15.73
C ASP A 54 3.07 14.34 14.35
N LEU A 55 3.17 13.01 14.31
CA LEU A 55 3.31 12.27 13.06
C LEU A 55 1.93 11.83 12.54
N ASP A 56 1.70 12.08 11.25
CA ASP A 56 0.47 11.65 10.56
C ASP A 56 0.66 10.42 9.66
N LEU A 57 1.90 10.17 9.19
CA LEU A 57 2.20 9.08 8.26
C LEU A 57 3.69 8.73 8.30
N ILE A 58 3.98 7.43 8.18
CA ILE A 58 5.32 6.93 7.91
C ILE A 58 5.37 6.34 6.49
N VAL A 59 6.31 6.79 5.68
CA VAL A 59 6.69 6.17 4.40
C VAL A 59 8.05 5.51 4.60
N LEU A 60 8.12 4.19 4.49
CA LEU A 60 9.26 3.39 4.93
C LEU A 60 9.81 2.48 3.82
N ASP A 61 11.12 2.54 3.65
CA ASP A 61 11.88 1.54 2.92
C ASP A 61 12.36 0.44 3.88
N LEU A 62 11.86 -0.78 3.70
CA LEU A 62 12.26 -1.90 4.57
C LEU A 62 13.76 -2.22 4.46
N ARG A 63 14.41 -1.85 3.36
CA ARG A 63 15.84 -2.06 3.12
C ARG A 63 16.73 -1.19 4.02
N ILE A 64 16.18 -0.15 4.66
CA ILE A 64 16.88 0.64 5.67
C ILE A 64 17.26 -0.21 6.90
N SER A 65 16.56 -1.31 7.14
CA SER A 65 16.89 -2.29 8.17
C SER A 65 17.73 -3.41 7.57
N ARG A 66 19.00 -3.45 7.95
CA ARG A 66 19.92 -4.50 7.49
C ARG A 66 19.61 -5.89 8.08
N ALA A 67 18.84 -5.95 9.18
CA ALA A 67 18.49 -7.19 9.85
C ALA A 67 17.16 -7.74 9.33
N SER A 68 16.05 -7.07 9.60
CA SER A 68 14.70 -7.46 9.17
C SER A 68 13.78 -6.26 9.12
N GLY A 69 13.14 -6.04 7.97
CA GLY A 69 12.14 -5.01 7.80
C GLY A 69 10.88 -5.27 8.63
N VAL A 70 10.51 -6.53 8.80
CA VAL A 70 9.37 -6.95 9.63
C VAL A 70 9.60 -6.62 11.11
N GLU A 71 10.80 -6.95 11.62
CA GLU A 71 11.16 -6.60 13.01
C GLU A 71 11.18 -5.09 13.23
N LEU A 72 11.56 -4.30 12.24
CA LEU A 72 11.47 -2.84 12.32
C LEU A 72 10.00 -2.39 12.48
N ILE A 73 9.08 -2.94 11.70
CA ILE A 73 7.65 -2.63 11.84
C ILE A 73 7.14 -3.03 13.23
N LYS A 74 7.47 -4.23 13.74
CA LYS A 74 7.10 -4.65 15.10
C LYS A 74 7.59 -3.67 16.17
N ARG A 75 8.81 -3.16 16.02
CA ARG A 75 9.36 -2.13 16.94
C ARG A 75 8.59 -0.82 16.85
N ILE A 76 8.24 -0.37 15.64
CA ILE A 76 7.41 0.83 15.46
C ILE A 76 6.06 0.62 16.13
N ARG A 77 5.39 -0.52 15.90
CA ARG A 77 4.07 -0.86 16.48
C ARG A 77 4.06 -0.92 18.00
N LYS A 78 5.19 -1.29 18.62
CA LYS A 78 5.35 -1.20 20.09
C LYS A 78 5.43 0.24 20.60
N LEU A 79 5.87 1.17 19.78
CA LEU A 79 5.99 2.58 20.14
C LEU A 79 4.70 3.36 19.90
N ASP A 80 4.02 3.08 18.76
CA ASP A 80 2.86 3.84 18.28
C ASP A 80 1.50 3.21 18.67
N GLY A 81 1.50 2.03 19.30
CA GLY A 81 0.27 1.32 19.63
C GLY A 81 -0.58 0.93 18.41
N GLY A 82 0.01 0.93 17.21
CA GLY A 82 -0.69 0.58 15.95
C GLY A 82 -1.43 1.74 15.29
N LYS A 83 -1.28 2.97 15.77
CA LYS A 83 -2.09 4.12 15.32
C LYS A 83 -1.60 4.78 14.04
N LEU A 84 -0.28 4.85 13.82
CA LEU A 84 0.28 5.53 12.65
C LEU A 84 0.07 4.73 11.36
N PRO A 85 -0.49 5.32 10.30
CA PRO A 85 -0.47 4.69 8.99
C PRO A 85 0.97 4.52 8.50
N ILE A 86 1.29 3.31 8.00
CA ILE A 86 2.61 3.00 7.44
C ILE A 86 2.43 2.59 5.98
N LEU A 87 3.08 3.33 5.08
CA LEU A 87 3.22 2.96 3.68
C LEU A 87 4.63 2.43 3.43
N LEU A 88 4.74 1.33 2.73
CA LEU A 88 6.03 0.71 2.40
C LEU A 88 6.39 0.95 0.94
N PHE A 89 7.67 1.15 0.66
CA PHE A 89 8.14 1.08 -0.72
C PHE A 89 8.09 -0.36 -1.22
N SER A 90 7.42 -0.58 -2.35
CA SER A 90 7.14 -1.91 -2.90
C SER A 90 8.41 -2.70 -3.26
N GLY A 91 9.50 -2.03 -3.60
CA GLY A 91 10.80 -2.66 -3.90
C GLY A 91 11.44 -3.40 -2.72
N GLY A 92 11.06 -3.08 -1.49
CA GLY A 92 11.56 -3.73 -0.28
C GLY A 92 10.85 -5.03 0.12
N VAL A 93 9.82 -5.45 -0.62
CA VAL A 93 9.00 -6.63 -0.28
C VAL A 93 9.28 -7.77 -1.25
N ASN A 94 9.68 -8.93 -0.73
CA ASN A 94 10.27 -10.00 -1.54
C ASN A 94 9.49 -11.32 -1.54
N SER A 95 8.57 -11.56 -0.59
CA SER A 95 7.83 -12.82 -0.50
C SER A 95 6.38 -12.65 -0.08
N VAL A 96 5.57 -13.69 -0.36
CA VAL A 96 4.15 -13.77 0.05
C VAL A 96 4.02 -13.72 1.57
N ASP A 97 4.86 -14.49 2.27
CA ASP A 97 4.78 -14.60 3.73
C ASP A 97 5.15 -13.27 4.39
N GLN A 98 6.13 -12.56 3.83
CA GLN A 98 6.47 -11.21 4.29
C GLN A 98 5.30 -10.23 4.12
N VAL A 99 4.57 -10.28 2.99
CA VAL A 99 3.41 -9.40 2.78
C VAL A 99 2.29 -9.73 3.78
N ARG A 100 2.02 -11.02 4.05
CA ARG A 100 1.03 -11.44 5.04
C ARG A 100 1.39 -10.95 6.45
N GLU A 101 2.66 -11.12 6.82
CA GLU A 101 3.14 -10.67 8.13
C GLU A 101 3.05 -9.14 8.26
N LEU A 102 3.46 -8.39 7.24
CA LEU A 102 3.34 -6.93 7.19
C LEU A 102 1.87 -6.47 7.26
N ALA A 103 0.96 -7.17 6.56
CA ALA A 103 -0.47 -6.90 6.64
C ALA A 103 -1.02 -7.13 8.05
N SER A 104 -0.61 -8.21 8.73
CA SER A 104 -1.02 -8.49 10.11
C SER A 104 -0.51 -7.46 11.12
N LEU A 105 0.58 -6.74 10.78
CA LEU A 105 1.14 -5.64 11.56
C LEU A 105 0.51 -4.28 11.21
N GLY A 106 -0.58 -4.25 10.44
CA GLY A 106 -1.33 -3.03 10.13
C GLY A 106 -0.62 -2.10 9.15
N VAL A 107 0.17 -2.62 8.21
CA VAL A 107 0.71 -1.82 7.10
C VAL A 107 -0.45 -1.33 6.22
N SER A 108 -0.51 -0.02 5.97
CA SER A 108 -1.63 0.64 5.29
C SER A 108 -1.57 0.52 3.77
N GLY A 109 -0.41 0.20 3.20
CA GLY A 109 -0.26 0.05 1.76
C GLY A 109 1.17 0.09 1.26
N TYR A 110 1.30 0.16 -0.08
CA TYR A 110 2.58 0.16 -0.77
C TYR A 110 2.66 1.32 -1.75
N LEU A 111 3.85 1.92 -1.87
CA LEU A 111 4.18 2.98 -2.81
C LEU A 111 5.32 2.53 -3.73
N ASN A 112 5.31 3.04 -4.94
CA ASN A 112 6.47 2.95 -5.81
C ASN A 112 7.49 4.03 -5.41
N GLU A 113 8.72 3.64 -5.08
CA GLU A 113 9.80 4.56 -4.72
C GLU A 113 10.25 5.47 -5.88
N TYR A 114 9.93 5.08 -7.12
CA TYR A 114 10.23 5.83 -8.35
C TYR A 114 9.01 6.58 -8.91
N ILE A 115 7.94 6.66 -8.14
CA ILE A 115 6.73 7.42 -8.51
C ILE A 115 7.12 8.85 -8.92
N ALA A 116 6.51 9.39 -9.98
CA ALA A 116 6.76 10.75 -10.41
C ALA A 116 6.40 11.76 -9.30
N VAL A 117 7.13 12.87 -9.22
CA VAL A 117 7.00 13.86 -8.11
C VAL A 117 5.56 14.35 -7.96
N GLU A 118 4.90 14.61 -9.09
CA GLU A 118 3.50 15.04 -9.17
C GLU A 118 2.48 14.03 -8.64
N HIS A 119 2.88 12.75 -8.52
CA HIS A 119 2.02 11.68 -8.00
C HIS A 119 2.30 11.31 -6.55
N ILE A 120 3.34 11.86 -5.92
CA ILE A 120 3.68 11.58 -4.52
C ILE A 120 2.53 12.01 -3.59
N VAL A 121 2.16 13.29 -3.63
CA VAL A 121 1.10 13.83 -2.78
C VAL A 121 -0.24 13.14 -3.02
N PRO A 122 -0.73 12.96 -4.27
CA PRO A 122 -1.94 12.18 -4.53
C PRO A 122 -1.92 10.76 -3.99
N SER A 123 -0.73 10.13 -3.88
CA SER A 123 -0.60 8.76 -3.37
C SER A 123 -0.64 8.68 -1.84
N VAL A 124 -0.14 9.68 -1.13
CA VAL A 124 -0.14 9.71 0.34
C VAL A 124 -1.39 10.38 0.92
N ALA A 125 -2.03 11.27 0.18
CA ALA A 125 -3.20 12.04 0.64
C ALA A 125 -4.36 11.19 1.19
N PRO A 126 -4.71 10.00 0.64
CA PRO A 126 -5.74 9.14 1.21
C PRO A 126 -5.44 8.64 2.63
N HIS A 127 -4.17 8.64 3.03
CA HIS A 127 -3.72 8.22 4.35
C HIS A 127 -3.54 9.41 5.30
N LEU A 128 -3.33 10.62 4.77
CA LEU A 128 -3.23 11.85 5.55
C LEU A 128 -4.60 12.45 5.87
N PHE A 129 -5.58 12.24 4.97
CA PHE A 129 -6.92 12.80 5.05
C PHE A 129 -7.97 11.74 4.73
N PRO A 130 -8.09 10.67 5.54
CA PRO A 130 -8.99 9.54 5.24
C PRO A 130 -10.45 10.00 5.07
N GLU A 131 -10.89 10.99 5.84
CA GLU A 131 -12.26 11.51 5.79
C GLU A 131 -12.60 12.30 4.51
N THR A 132 -11.60 13.02 3.97
CA THR A 132 -11.81 13.92 2.82
C THR A 132 -11.36 13.32 1.49
N PHE A 133 -10.36 12.44 1.51
CA PHE A 133 -9.75 11.88 0.31
C PHE A 133 -10.22 10.48 -0.04
N ASN A 134 -11.19 9.94 0.66
CA ASN A 134 -11.77 8.64 0.32
C ASN A 134 -12.61 8.75 -0.97
N ARG A 135 -12.00 9.25 -2.07
CA ARG A 135 -12.54 9.21 -3.44
C ARG A 135 -12.64 7.79 -3.99
N ARG A 136 -12.09 6.83 -3.28
CA ARG A 136 -12.22 5.43 -3.63
C ARG A 136 -13.56 4.95 -3.11
N GLN A 137 -14.41 4.50 -4.00
CA GLN A 137 -15.72 3.96 -3.66
C GLN A 137 -15.65 2.75 -2.71
N HIS A 138 -14.47 2.13 -2.59
CA HIS A 138 -14.28 0.90 -1.81
C HIS A 138 -12.93 0.89 -1.07
N PRO A 139 -12.90 0.39 0.18
CA PRO A 139 -11.67 0.18 0.93
C PRO A 139 -10.77 -0.86 0.26
N ARG A 140 -9.49 -0.85 0.60
CA ARG A 140 -8.50 -1.84 0.14
C ARG A 140 -7.96 -2.59 1.33
N VAL A 141 -7.95 -3.92 1.20
CA VAL A 141 -7.29 -4.80 2.16
C VAL A 141 -5.90 -5.14 1.64
N VAL A 142 -4.89 -4.91 2.48
CA VAL A 142 -3.51 -5.32 2.18
C VAL A 142 -3.45 -6.84 2.27
N LEU A 143 -2.94 -7.48 1.23
CA LEU A 143 -2.88 -8.92 1.10
C LEU A 143 -1.49 -9.38 0.67
N GLY A 144 -1.18 -10.63 0.96
CA GLY A 144 -0.06 -11.36 0.37
C GLY A 144 -0.59 -12.70 -0.11
N ILE A 145 -1.31 -12.71 -1.24
CA ILE A 145 -1.83 -13.96 -1.79
C ILE A 145 -1.24 -14.24 -3.17
N PRO A 146 -0.93 -15.51 -3.47
CA PRO A 146 -0.55 -15.89 -4.82
C PRO A 146 -1.74 -15.69 -5.76
N VAL A 147 -1.43 -15.15 -6.93
CA VAL A 147 -2.39 -15.03 -8.04
C VAL A 147 -1.76 -15.59 -9.30
N SER A 148 -2.56 -16.07 -10.20
CA SER A 148 -2.14 -16.38 -11.57
C SER A 148 -2.97 -15.59 -12.58
N TYR A 149 -2.34 -15.16 -13.65
CA TYR A 149 -3.05 -14.50 -14.73
C TYR A 149 -2.71 -15.13 -16.07
N ARG A 150 -3.70 -15.12 -16.98
CA ARG A 150 -3.59 -15.76 -18.30
C ARG A 150 -3.88 -14.76 -19.40
N ILE A 151 -2.99 -14.73 -20.41
CA ILE A 151 -3.14 -13.99 -21.65
C ILE A 151 -2.95 -14.98 -22.79
N GLY A 152 -3.98 -15.21 -23.58
CA GLY A 152 -3.97 -16.23 -24.61
C GLY A 152 -3.58 -17.60 -24.02
N LYS A 153 -2.45 -18.14 -24.46
CA LYS A 153 -1.90 -19.44 -23.99
C LYS A 153 -0.89 -19.32 -22.83
N THR A 154 -0.46 -18.11 -22.47
CA THR A 154 0.55 -17.89 -21.45
C THR A 154 -0.10 -17.72 -20.07
N ILE A 155 0.41 -18.46 -19.08
CA ILE A 155 0.04 -18.30 -17.67
C ILE A 155 1.27 -17.80 -16.91
N ALA A 156 1.08 -16.79 -16.07
CA ALA A 156 2.11 -16.25 -15.20
C ALA A 156 1.62 -16.21 -13.75
N ALA A 157 2.53 -16.55 -12.83
CA ALA A 157 2.29 -16.42 -11.40
C ALA A 157 2.77 -15.04 -10.91
N ALA A 158 2.07 -14.49 -9.93
CA ALA A 158 2.38 -13.20 -9.33
C ALA A 158 1.84 -13.13 -7.89
N LEU A 159 2.00 -11.98 -7.24
CA LEU A 159 1.56 -11.73 -5.89
C LEU A 159 0.55 -10.56 -5.85
N ALA A 160 -0.62 -10.77 -5.27
CA ALA A 160 -1.52 -9.67 -4.95
C ALA A 160 -1.03 -8.93 -3.72
N LEU A 161 -0.82 -7.62 -3.84
CA LEU A 161 -0.40 -6.74 -2.75
C LEU A 161 -1.60 -6.18 -1.97
N ASN A 162 -2.67 -5.85 -2.68
CA ASN A 162 -3.93 -5.41 -2.08
C ASN A 162 -5.12 -5.74 -2.96
N LEU A 163 -6.28 -5.82 -2.33
CA LEU A 163 -7.57 -6.15 -2.95
C LEU A 163 -8.60 -5.08 -2.59
N SER A 164 -9.47 -4.75 -3.52
CA SER A 164 -10.68 -3.95 -3.32
C SER A 164 -11.85 -4.57 -4.07
N SER A 165 -13.08 -4.09 -3.83
CA SER A 165 -14.27 -4.52 -4.58
C SER A 165 -14.15 -4.31 -6.09
N GLY A 166 -13.30 -3.36 -6.54
CA GLY A 166 -13.13 -3.04 -7.96
C GLY A 166 -11.87 -3.60 -8.61
N GLY A 167 -10.92 -4.18 -7.85
CA GLY A 167 -9.67 -4.64 -8.46
C GLY A 167 -8.56 -5.04 -7.50
N VAL A 168 -7.40 -5.39 -8.07
CA VAL A 168 -6.22 -5.94 -7.38
C VAL A 168 -4.96 -5.21 -7.82
N ALA A 169 -4.07 -4.92 -6.88
CA ALA A 169 -2.69 -4.56 -7.21
C ALA A 169 -1.80 -5.82 -7.19
N ILE A 170 -1.08 -6.05 -8.27
CA ILE A 170 -0.31 -7.26 -8.52
C ILE A 170 1.17 -6.90 -8.63
N ARG A 171 2.01 -7.53 -7.82
CA ARG A 171 3.46 -7.48 -7.97
C ARG A 171 3.92 -8.55 -8.95
N THR A 172 4.60 -8.13 -9.99
CA THR A 172 5.19 -8.98 -11.01
C THR A 172 6.45 -8.32 -11.57
N SER A 173 7.44 -9.12 -11.96
CA SER A 173 8.65 -8.63 -12.63
C SER A 173 8.43 -8.29 -14.11
N LYS A 174 7.30 -8.73 -14.67
CA LYS A 174 6.93 -8.50 -16.08
C LYS A 174 5.51 -7.94 -16.14
N PRO A 175 5.29 -6.68 -15.73
CA PRO A 175 3.97 -6.07 -15.78
C PRO A 175 3.52 -5.87 -17.23
N LEU A 176 2.23 -6.06 -17.44
CA LEU A 176 1.60 -5.92 -18.75
C LEU A 176 1.28 -4.46 -19.04
N VAL A 177 1.18 -4.13 -20.31
CA VAL A 177 0.85 -2.78 -20.77
C VAL A 177 -0.58 -2.41 -20.33
N ARG A 178 -0.78 -1.13 -19.98
CA ARG A 178 -2.10 -0.59 -19.66
C ARG A 178 -3.10 -0.87 -20.80
N GLY A 179 -4.32 -1.24 -20.43
CA GLY A 179 -5.38 -1.62 -21.37
C GLY A 179 -5.39 -3.10 -21.73
N THR A 180 -4.36 -3.88 -21.35
CA THR A 180 -4.36 -5.33 -21.60
C THR A 180 -5.49 -6.01 -20.82
N VAL A 181 -6.30 -6.79 -21.52
CA VAL A 181 -7.34 -7.65 -20.92
C VAL A 181 -6.76 -9.03 -20.66
N MET A 182 -7.01 -9.57 -19.47
CA MET A 182 -6.53 -10.91 -19.10
C MET A 182 -7.49 -11.58 -18.12
N LYS A 183 -7.35 -12.90 -17.96
CA LYS A 183 -8.02 -13.65 -16.89
C LYS A 183 -7.15 -13.69 -15.66
N LEU A 184 -7.68 -13.30 -14.52
CA LEU A 184 -7.03 -13.35 -13.22
C LEU A 184 -7.68 -14.46 -12.39
N LYS A 185 -6.85 -15.26 -11.71
CA LYS A 185 -7.26 -16.35 -10.84
C LYS A 185 -6.57 -16.23 -9.48
N PHE A 186 -7.34 -16.29 -8.40
CA PHE A 186 -6.84 -16.20 -7.03
C PHE A 186 -7.81 -16.86 -6.04
N ALA A 187 -7.33 -17.20 -4.84
CA ALA A 187 -8.15 -17.63 -3.72
C ALA A 187 -8.07 -16.60 -2.59
N LEU A 188 -9.21 -16.23 -2.00
CA LEU A 188 -9.24 -15.41 -0.80
C LEU A 188 -8.74 -16.22 0.40
N PRO A 189 -8.04 -15.59 1.37
CA PRO A 189 -7.63 -16.26 2.60
C PRO A 189 -8.82 -16.92 3.31
N GLY A 190 -8.68 -18.21 3.62
CA GLY A 190 -9.73 -19.01 4.25
C GLY A 190 -10.83 -19.52 3.31
N ALA A 191 -10.87 -19.11 2.06
CA ALA A 191 -11.82 -19.61 1.07
C ALA A 191 -11.37 -20.96 0.47
N LYS A 192 -12.31 -21.90 0.30
CA LYS A 192 -12.07 -23.18 -0.36
C LYS A 192 -12.08 -23.11 -1.89
N ARG A 193 -12.62 -22.04 -2.44
CA ARG A 193 -12.84 -21.88 -3.88
C ARG A 193 -11.98 -20.76 -4.43
N GLU A 194 -11.40 -20.99 -5.61
CA GLU A 194 -10.72 -19.97 -6.39
C GLU A 194 -11.72 -19.10 -7.16
N ILE A 195 -11.41 -17.83 -7.27
CA ILE A 195 -12.12 -16.85 -8.07
C ILE A 195 -11.37 -16.72 -9.40
N GLU A 196 -12.08 -16.87 -10.50
CA GLU A 196 -11.56 -16.58 -11.83
C GLU A 196 -12.41 -15.45 -12.46
N THR A 197 -11.75 -14.35 -12.84
CA THR A 197 -12.42 -13.17 -13.36
C THR A 197 -11.65 -12.55 -14.52
N GLU A 198 -12.34 -11.82 -15.39
CA GLU A 198 -11.72 -11.01 -16.43
C GLU A 198 -11.36 -9.64 -15.86
N VAL A 199 -10.16 -9.16 -16.17
CA VAL A 199 -9.63 -7.89 -15.68
C VAL A 199 -8.93 -7.11 -16.77
N VAL A 200 -8.85 -5.79 -16.61
CA VAL A 200 -8.08 -4.88 -17.48
C VAL A 200 -6.97 -4.21 -16.67
N VAL A 201 -5.79 -4.11 -17.24
CA VAL A 201 -4.66 -3.39 -16.63
C VAL A 201 -4.92 -1.89 -16.67
N CYS A 202 -5.04 -1.25 -15.50
CA CYS A 202 -5.29 0.19 -15.35
C CYS A 202 -4.00 1.01 -15.23
N TRP A 203 -2.99 0.46 -14.59
CA TRP A 203 -1.65 1.04 -14.52
C TRP A 203 -0.59 -0.06 -14.51
N SER A 204 0.61 0.28 -14.96
CA SER A 204 1.74 -0.63 -15.09
C SER A 204 3.04 0.09 -14.81
N ASP A 205 3.92 -0.55 -14.02
CA ASP A 205 5.24 -0.05 -13.67
C ASP A 205 6.20 -1.23 -13.49
N HIS A 206 7.38 -1.16 -14.09
CA HIS A 206 8.36 -2.26 -14.09
C HIS A 206 8.90 -2.62 -12.70
N LYS A 207 8.83 -1.70 -11.72
CA LYS A 207 9.34 -1.91 -10.36
C LYS A 207 8.25 -2.20 -9.35
N ALA A 208 7.07 -1.61 -9.54
CA ALA A 208 5.94 -1.78 -8.63
C ALA A 208 5.00 -2.94 -9.03
N GLY A 209 4.97 -3.29 -10.31
CA GLY A 209 4.03 -4.26 -10.87
C GLY A 209 2.90 -3.60 -11.63
N MET A 210 1.66 -4.07 -11.45
CA MET A 210 0.50 -3.54 -12.16
C MET A 210 -0.76 -3.53 -11.29
N GLY A 211 -1.66 -2.58 -11.56
CA GLY A 211 -3.01 -2.58 -11.00
C GLY A 211 -4.02 -2.96 -12.06
N VAL A 212 -4.94 -3.84 -11.66
CA VAL A 212 -5.98 -4.35 -12.55
C VAL A 212 -7.36 -4.06 -11.98
N GLN A 213 -8.31 -3.79 -12.85
CA GLN A 213 -9.72 -3.59 -12.54
C GLN A 213 -10.53 -4.77 -13.05
N TYR A 214 -11.48 -5.22 -12.26
CA TYR A 214 -12.43 -6.25 -12.69
C TYR A 214 -13.34 -5.72 -13.79
N THR A 215 -13.56 -6.53 -14.84
CA THR A 215 -14.47 -6.20 -15.94
C THR A 215 -15.69 -7.14 -15.98
N LYS A 216 -15.50 -8.39 -15.55
CA LYS A 216 -16.58 -9.39 -15.50
C LYS A 216 -16.39 -10.31 -14.30
N VAL A 217 -17.03 -9.98 -13.18
CA VAL A 217 -17.05 -10.81 -11.98
C VAL A 217 -18.41 -11.48 -11.86
N LYS A 218 -18.43 -12.77 -11.51
CA LYS A 218 -19.69 -13.47 -11.20
C LYS A 218 -20.27 -12.90 -9.90
N PRO A 219 -21.60 -12.73 -9.78
CA PRO A 219 -22.20 -12.16 -8.57
C PRO A 219 -21.78 -12.84 -7.26
N ALA A 220 -21.67 -14.17 -7.25
CA ALA A 220 -21.24 -14.93 -6.09
C ALA A 220 -19.75 -14.68 -5.73
N ASP A 221 -18.90 -14.44 -6.73
CA ASP A 221 -17.49 -14.11 -6.53
C ASP A 221 -17.34 -12.67 -6.03
N GLN A 222 -18.13 -11.73 -6.57
CA GLN A 222 -18.19 -10.35 -6.08
C GLN A 222 -18.65 -10.30 -4.62
N ALA A 223 -19.72 -11.01 -4.26
CA ALA A 223 -20.19 -11.09 -2.88
C ALA A 223 -19.11 -11.66 -1.92
N SER A 224 -18.34 -12.64 -2.39
CA SER A 224 -17.21 -13.19 -1.60
C SER A 224 -16.08 -12.18 -1.42
N ILE A 225 -15.77 -11.40 -2.45
CA ILE A 225 -14.75 -10.31 -2.38
C ILE A 225 -15.22 -9.24 -1.40
N ASP A 226 -16.45 -8.77 -1.54
CA ASP A 226 -17.00 -7.69 -0.73
C ASP A 226 -17.10 -8.10 0.75
N GLY A 227 -17.61 -9.29 1.05
CA GLY A 227 -17.66 -9.81 2.42
C GLY A 227 -16.27 -10.01 3.05
N PHE A 228 -15.27 -10.41 2.25
CA PHE A 228 -13.90 -10.50 2.71
C PHE A 228 -13.33 -9.11 3.08
N ILE A 229 -13.57 -8.10 2.24
CA ILE A 229 -13.11 -6.73 2.47
C ILE A 229 -13.76 -6.15 3.72
N GLU A 230 -15.09 -6.28 3.86
CA GLU A 230 -15.83 -5.84 5.05
C GLU A 230 -15.30 -6.46 6.34
N ALA A 231 -15.14 -7.79 6.35
CA ALA A 231 -14.64 -8.50 7.53
C ALA A 231 -13.24 -8.05 7.97
N HIS A 232 -12.38 -7.68 7.02
CA HIS A 232 -11.01 -7.23 7.31
C HIS A 232 -10.93 -5.76 7.64
N PHE A 233 -11.77 -4.92 7.02
CA PHE A 233 -11.85 -3.49 7.31
C PHE A 233 -12.38 -3.23 8.73
N PHE A 234 -13.46 -3.89 9.13
CA PHE A 234 -14.03 -3.75 10.47
C PHE A 234 -13.17 -4.36 11.60
N ARG A 235 -12.32 -5.34 11.30
CA ARG A 235 -11.32 -5.81 12.27
C ARG A 235 -10.26 -4.76 12.57
N SER A 236 -9.82 -4.02 11.57
CA SER A 236 -8.85 -2.92 11.75
C SER A 236 -9.45 -1.77 12.57
N VAL A 237 -10.73 -1.46 12.39
CA VAL A 237 -11.43 -0.40 13.13
C VAL A 237 -11.77 -0.80 14.57
N LYS A 238 -12.01 -2.10 14.87
CA LYS A 238 -12.32 -2.57 16.22
C LYS A 238 -11.10 -2.68 17.15
N LEU A 239 -9.88 -2.53 16.64
CA LEU A 239 -8.67 -2.42 17.48
C LEU A 239 -8.43 -0.98 17.96
N GLU A 240 -9.27 -0.04 17.57
CA GLU A 240 -9.21 1.39 17.94
C GLU A 240 -10.27 1.80 18.98
N SER A 241 -11.01 0.85 19.57
CA SER A 241 -12.04 1.10 20.61
C SER A 241 -11.70 0.46 21.95
#